data_447a60c6e5733336d2625dbf22b9b1f7
#
_entry.id   447a60c6e5733336d2625dbf22b9b1f7
#
_cell.length_a   1.000
_cell.length_b   1.000
_cell.length_c   1.000
_cell.angle_alpha   90.00
_cell.angle_beta   90.00
_cell.angle_gamma   90.00
#
_symmetry.space_group_name_H-M   'P 1'
#
loop_
_entity.id
_entity.type
_entity.pdbx_description
1 polymer ?
#
loop_
_entity_poly.entity_id
_entity_poly.type
_entity_poly.pdbx_seq_one_letter_code
_entity_poly.pdbx_strand_id
1 'polypeptide(L)'
;MEFGEKLLELRNGKGMTQEELAEDLFVSRTAISKWESGRGYPSIDSLKEISKYFSVSIDELLSSEKLVTIAEKENRANIHRVLDYLLGLVDLMVCGLIFLPLFPHTADGLVFAVSMLEYCDVSASIKVIYWVLFLTLVAIGMVIVILNRFNLERPKRVMIALSMGISVITVLVLAITRAAYATSVAFILTTIKGMLFYRREKA
;
A
#
# COMPACT_ATOMS: atom_id res chain seq x y z
N MET A 1 31.69 8.90 18.19
CA MET A 1 32.03 8.71 16.76
C MET A 1 30.72 8.46 16.02
N GLU A 2 30.47 9.18 14.95
CA GLU A 2 29.27 8.97 14.13
C GLU A 2 29.41 7.69 13.29
N PHE A 3 28.29 7.07 12.92
CA PHE A 3 28.28 5.83 12.11
C PHE A 3 29.16 5.94 10.84
N GLY A 4 29.06 7.08 10.12
CA GLY A 4 29.81 7.28 8.89
C GLY A 4 31.33 7.30 9.11
N GLU A 5 31.78 7.94 10.18
CA GLU A 5 33.19 7.95 10.57
C GLU A 5 33.67 6.54 10.93
N LYS A 6 32.83 5.78 11.66
CA LYS A 6 33.15 4.40 12.02
C LYS A 6 33.24 3.46 10.83
N LEU A 7 32.29 3.59 9.87
CA LEU A 7 32.32 2.80 8.63
C LEU A 7 33.57 3.15 7.79
N LEU A 8 33.89 4.43 7.67
CA LEU A 8 35.08 4.91 6.98
C LEU A 8 36.36 4.34 7.61
N GLU A 9 36.46 4.35 8.95
CA GLU A 9 37.60 3.79 9.69
C GLU A 9 37.73 2.27 9.43
N LEU A 10 36.64 1.53 9.52
CA LEU A 10 36.62 0.08 9.29
C LEU A 10 37.02 -0.29 7.85
N ARG A 11 36.52 0.44 6.86
CA ARG A 11 36.87 0.23 5.46
C ARG A 11 38.34 0.54 5.20
N ASN A 12 38.83 1.70 5.67
CA ASN A 12 40.23 2.08 5.52
C ASN A 12 41.17 1.11 6.26
N GLY A 13 40.75 0.59 7.41
CA GLY A 13 41.49 -0.43 8.15
C GLY A 13 41.69 -1.75 7.38
N LYS A 14 40.78 -2.06 6.44
CA LYS A 14 40.93 -3.18 5.50
C LYS A 14 41.60 -2.79 4.18
N GLY A 15 41.97 -1.53 3.98
CA GLY A 15 42.60 -1.04 2.75
C GLY A 15 41.68 -0.99 1.52
N MET A 16 40.35 -1.00 1.73
CA MET A 16 39.36 -1.11 0.66
C MET A 16 38.93 0.24 0.12
N THR A 17 38.59 0.29 -1.16
CA THR A 17 37.86 1.41 -1.79
C THR A 17 36.35 1.34 -1.45
N GLN A 18 35.64 2.44 -1.69
CA GLN A 18 34.17 2.46 -1.56
C GLN A 18 33.49 1.50 -2.55
N GLU A 19 34.09 1.28 -3.71
CA GLU A 19 33.60 0.37 -4.74
C GLU A 19 33.70 -1.09 -4.26
N GLU A 20 34.84 -1.53 -3.80
CA GLU A 20 35.09 -2.88 -3.27
C GLU A 20 34.18 -3.21 -2.08
N LEU A 21 34.03 -2.26 -1.13
CA LEU A 21 33.08 -2.46 -0.02
C LEU A 21 31.64 -2.56 -0.49
N ALA A 22 31.27 -1.80 -1.53
CA ALA A 22 29.92 -1.83 -2.08
C ALA A 22 29.61 -3.18 -2.76
N GLU A 23 30.58 -3.72 -3.50
CA GLU A 23 30.49 -5.06 -4.11
C GLU A 23 30.32 -6.16 -3.05
N ASP A 24 31.15 -6.14 -2.02
CA ASP A 24 31.12 -7.13 -0.94
C ASP A 24 29.83 -7.10 -0.11
N LEU A 25 29.22 -5.93 0.05
CA LEU A 25 27.96 -5.74 0.77
C LEU A 25 26.72 -5.79 -0.15
N PHE A 26 26.89 -6.05 -1.44
CA PHE A 26 25.80 -6.07 -2.45
C PHE A 26 24.96 -4.79 -2.47
N VAL A 27 25.63 -3.64 -2.34
CA VAL A 27 24.97 -2.30 -2.38
C VAL A 27 25.62 -1.42 -3.44
N SER A 28 25.05 -0.26 -3.72
CA SER A 28 25.68 0.69 -4.65
C SER A 28 26.84 1.46 -3.99
N ARG A 29 27.88 1.82 -4.75
CA ARG A 29 28.92 2.70 -4.29
C ARG A 29 28.37 4.03 -3.73
N THR A 30 27.28 4.54 -4.35
CA THR A 30 26.60 5.75 -3.89
C THR A 30 25.98 5.60 -2.51
N ALA A 31 25.56 4.40 -2.12
CA ALA A 31 25.07 4.11 -0.78
C ALA A 31 26.20 4.22 0.24
N ILE A 32 27.34 3.56 -0.01
CA ILE A 32 28.54 3.66 0.85
C ILE A 32 28.96 5.11 1.02
N SER A 33 29.08 5.88 -0.09
CA SER A 33 29.46 7.29 -0.05
C SER A 33 28.50 8.14 0.80
N LYS A 34 27.18 7.90 0.71
CA LYS A 34 26.18 8.59 1.54
C LYS A 34 26.29 8.22 3.01
N TRP A 35 26.55 6.96 3.31
CA TRP A 35 26.68 6.47 4.68
C TRP A 35 27.93 7.06 5.35
N GLU A 36 29.10 7.00 4.69
CA GLU A 36 30.34 7.56 5.21
C GLU A 36 30.29 9.07 5.39
N SER A 37 29.56 9.79 4.51
CA SER A 37 29.40 11.25 4.60
C SER A 37 28.29 11.72 5.55
N GLY A 38 27.61 10.80 6.24
CA GLY A 38 26.49 11.12 7.13
C GLY A 38 25.22 11.63 6.43
N ARG A 39 25.17 11.63 5.08
CA ARG A 39 24.01 12.06 4.29
C ARG A 39 22.90 11.02 4.18
N GLY A 40 23.10 9.84 4.76
CA GLY A 40 22.17 8.75 4.81
C GLY A 40 22.59 7.67 5.81
N TYR A 41 21.66 6.77 6.13
CA TYR A 41 21.92 5.61 6.98
C TYR A 41 21.54 4.34 6.24
N PRO A 42 22.24 3.20 6.53
CA PRO A 42 21.86 1.89 6.04
C PRO A 42 20.52 1.43 6.64
N SER A 43 19.85 0.49 5.96
CA SER A 43 18.74 -0.27 6.51
C SER A 43 19.21 -1.21 7.63
N ILE A 44 18.27 -1.75 8.42
CA ILE A 44 18.62 -2.74 9.46
C ILE A 44 19.31 -3.97 8.84
N ASP A 45 18.88 -4.41 7.66
CA ASP A 45 19.51 -5.55 6.99
C ASP A 45 20.92 -5.20 6.52
N SER A 46 21.13 -4.01 5.96
CA SER A 46 22.48 -3.54 5.60
C SER A 46 23.39 -3.40 6.84
N LEU A 47 22.84 -2.95 7.98
CA LEU A 47 23.58 -2.87 9.24
C LEU A 47 24.03 -4.26 9.73
N LYS A 48 23.16 -5.28 9.61
CA LYS A 48 23.52 -6.67 9.93
C LYS A 48 24.64 -7.19 9.05
N GLU A 49 24.58 -6.92 7.74
CA GLU A 49 25.63 -7.33 6.81
C GLU A 49 26.97 -6.61 7.09
N ILE A 50 26.95 -5.28 7.39
CA ILE A 50 28.13 -4.52 7.79
C ILE A 50 28.72 -5.09 9.09
N SER A 51 27.88 -5.31 10.11
CA SER A 51 28.27 -5.90 11.40
C SER A 51 28.97 -7.26 11.21
N LYS A 52 28.36 -8.14 10.40
CA LYS A 52 28.90 -9.45 10.06
C LYS A 52 30.21 -9.37 9.28
N TYR A 53 30.28 -8.50 8.27
CA TYR A 53 31.43 -8.34 7.39
C TYR A 53 32.68 -7.83 8.15
N PHE A 54 32.46 -6.87 9.06
CA PHE A 54 33.54 -6.29 9.88
C PHE A 54 33.72 -7.00 11.23
N SER A 55 32.89 -7.99 11.56
CA SER A 55 32.90 -8.69 12.86
C SER A 55 32.79 -7.74 14.06
N VAL A 56 31.98 -6.71 13.93
CA VAL A 56 31.67 -5.74 15.00
C VAL A 56 30.19 -5.80 15.36
N SER A 57 29.82 -5.48 16.59
CA SER A 57 28.42 -5.44 16.97
C SER A 57 27.70 -4.24 16.34
N ILE A 58 26.38 -4.34 16.16
CA ILE A 58 25.56 -3.21 15.67
C ILE A 58 25.60 -2.06 16.67
N ASP A 59 25.68 -2.35 17.98
CA ASP A 59 25.79 -1.32 19.04
C ASP A 59 27.12 -0.58 18.97
N GLU A 60 28.20 -1.22 18.51
CA GLU A 60 29.49 -0.55 18.23
C GLU A 60 29.44 0.31 16.97
N LEU A 61 28.59 -0.05 16.00
CA LEU A 61 28.39 0.75 14.78
C LEU A 61 27.50 1.96 15.01
N LEU A 62 26.49 1.84 15.87
CA LEU A 62 25.44 2.85 16.09
C LEU A 62 25.23 3.13 17.57
N SER A 63 24.89 4.37 17.91
CA SER A 63 24.27 4.64 19.22
C SER A 63 22.89 4.00 19.30
N SER A 64 22.49 3.50 20.47
CA SER A 64 21.19 2.86 20.72
C SER A 64 20.00 3.73 20.28
N GLU A 65 20.09 5.04 20.41
CA GLU A 65 19.08 6.02 20.00
C GLU A 65 18.87 6.06 18.48
N LYS A 66 19.94 5.90 17.69
CA LYS A 66 19.85 5.84 16.22
C LYS A 66 19.28 4.52 15.72
N LEU A 67 19.57 3.41 16.38
CA LEU A 67 18.96 2.11 16.08
C LEU A 67 17.44 2.17 16.22
N VAL A 68 16.93 2.73 17.31
CA VAL A 68 15.49 2.91 17.54
C VAL A 68 14.87 3.75 16.43
N THR A 69 15.50 4.88 16.07
CA THR A 69 14.99 5.77 15.01
C THR A 69 14.89 5.08 13.64
N ILE A 70 15.90 4.27 13.29
CA ILE A 70 15.90 3.51 12.02
C ILE A 70 14.81 2.43 12.04
N ALA A 71 14.70 1.67 13.15
CA ALA A 71 13.68 0.65 13.32
C ALA A 71 12.26 1.22 13.26
N GLU A 72 12.01 2.37 13.89
CA GLU A 72 10.73 3.07 13.81
C GLU A 72 10.39 3.51 12.38
N LYS A 73 11.35 4.06 11.66
CA LYS A 73 11.15 4.50 10.27
C LYS A 73 10.83 3.33 9.35
N GLU A 74 11.52 2.20 9.49
CA GLU A 74 11.25 0.99 8.71
C GLU A 74 9.88 0.39 9.08
N ASN A 75 9.53 0.37 10.36
CA ASN A 75 8.23 -0.10 10.81
C ASN A 75 7.10 0.75 10.23
N ARG A 76 7.22 2.08 10.26
CA ARG A 76 6.25 2.99 9.62
C ARG A 76 6.11 2.72 8.12
N ALA A 77 7.23 2.57 7.41
CA ALA A 77 7.20 2.26 5.98
C ALA A 77 6.49 0.93 5.68
N ASN A 78 6.72 -0.09 6.53
CA ASN A 78 6.04 -1.38 6.41
C ASN A 78 4.53 -1.27 6.69
N ILE A 79 4.13 -0.54 7.73
CA ILE A 79 2.73 -0.29 8.05
C ILE A 79 2.03 0.42 6.88
N HIS A 80 2.62 1.47 6.33
CA HIS A 80 2.08 2.16 5.15
C HIS A 80 1.91 1.20 3.97
N ARG A 81 2.91 0.35 3.70
CA ARG A 81 2.86 -0.62 2.60
C ARG A 81 1.72 -1.63 2.78
N VAL A 82 1.55 -2.16 3.99
CA VAL A 82 0.47 -3.11 4.31
C VAL A 82 -0.90 -2.43 4.17
N LEU A 83 -1.07 -1.22 4.69
CA LEU A 83 -2.32 -0.47 4.59
C LEU A 83 -2.67 -0.15 3.13
N ASP A 84 -1.69 0.18 2.29
CA ASP A 84 -1.90 0.41 0.86
C ASP A 84 -2.34 -0.86 0.13
N TYR A 85 -1.77 -2.04 0.48
CA TYR A 85 -2.26 -3.32 -0.04
C TYR A 85 -3.69 -3.59 0.37
N LEU A 86 -4.04 -3.36 1.63
CA LEU A 86 -5.40 -3.56 2.13
C LEU A 86 -6.40 -2.63 1.43
N LEU A 87 -6.04 -1.36 1.18
CA LEU A 87 -6.88 -0.42 0.42
C LEU A 87 -7.15 -0.92 -1.00
N GLY A 88 -6.12 -1.39 -1.70
CA GLY A 88 -6.28 -1.99 -3.03
C GLY A 88 -7.14 -3.26 -3.01
N LEU A 89 -6.98 -4.12 -2.00
CA LEU A 89 -7.79 -5.33 -1.85
C LEU A 89 -9.27 -5.02 -1.60
N VAL A 90 -9.58 -3.99 -0.79
CA VAL A 90 -10.98 -3.58 -0.58
C VAL A 90 -11.63 -3.13 -1.91
N ASP A 91 -10.89 -2.45 -2.78
CA ASP A 91 -11.39 -2.10 -4.11
C ASP A 91 -11.64 -3.34 -4.99
N LEU A 92 -10.79 -4.35 -4.91
CA LEU A 92 -11.00 -5.62 -5.62
C LEU A 92 -12.21 -6.39 -5.10
N MET A 93 -12.57 -6.27 -3.81
CA MET A 93 -13.76 -6.89 -3.24
C MET A 93 -15.06 -6.36 -3.86
N VAL A 94 -15.03 -5.18 -4.52
CA VAL A 94 -16.16 -4.67 -5.30
C VAL A 94 -16.60 -5.65 -6.43
N CYS A 95 -15.69 -6.52 -6.90
CA CYS A 95 -16.08 -7.63 -7.79
C CYS A 95 -17.23 -8.46 -7.22
N GLY A 96 -17.30 -8.60 -5.90
CA GLY A 96 -18.43 -9.30 -5.24
C GLY A 96 -19.79 -8.68 -5.54
N LEU A 97 -19.87 -7.35 -5.75
CA LEU A 97 -21.12 -6.67 -6.11
C LEU A 97 -21.63 -7.08 -7.51
N ILE A 98 -20.73 -7.59 -8.37
CA ILE A 98 -21.11 -8.02 -9.72
C ILE A 98 -21.72 -9.43 -9.69
N PHE A 99 -21.15 -10.34 -8.90
CA PHE A 99 -21.46 -11.77 -8.94
C PHE A 99 -22.43 -12.21 -7.84
N LEU A 100 -22.43 -11.53 -6.68
CA LEU A 100 -23.31 -11.89 -5.58
C LEU A 100 -24.76 -11.43 -5.85
N PRO A 101 -25.77 -12.19 -5.36
CA PRO A 101 -27.17 -11.86 -5.50
C PRO A 101 -27.55 -10.72 -4.54
N LEU A 102 -27.26 -9.48 -4.92
CA LEU A 102 -27.45 -8.30 -4.10
C LEU A 102 -28.44 -7.27 -4.69
N PHE A 103 -28.99 -7.57 -5.86
CA PHE A 103 -29.93 -6.70 -6.55
C PHE A 103 -31.34 -7.24 -6.47
N PRO A 104 -32.36 -6.40 -6.17
CA PRO A 104 -33.74 -6.83 -6.09
C PRO A 104 -34.30 -7.10 -7.50
N HIS A 105 -34.94 -8.24 -7.69
CA HIS A 105 -35.67 -8.58 -8.88
C HIS A 105 -37.09 -9.01 -8.50
N THR A 106 -38.10 -8.43 -9.14
CA THR A 106 -39.51 -8.71 -8.84
C THR A 106 -40.09 -9.62 -9.92
N ALA A 107 -40.44 -10.85 -9.54
CA ALA A 107 -41.14 -11.79 -10.39
C ALA A 107 -42.32 -12.39 -9.62
N ASP A 108 -43.47 -12.50 -10.27
CA ASP A 108 -44.72 -13.07 -9.71
C ASP A 108 -45.16 -12.49 -8.35
N GLY A 109 -44.88 -11.19 -8.11
CA GLY A 109 -45.21 -10.52 -6.85
C GLY A 109 -44.26 -10.84 -5.68
N LEU A 110 -43.20 -11.61 -5.91
CA LEU A 110 -42.17 -11.92 -4.96
C LEU A 110 -40.87 -11.18 -5.33
N VAL A 111 -40.12 -10.78 -4.32
CA VAL A 111 -38.79 -10.10 -4.51
C VAL A 111 -37.70 -11.14 -4.30
N PHE A 112 -36.92 -11.39 -5.33
CA PHE A 112 -35.73 -12.23 -5.29
C PHE A 112 -34.47 -11.40 -5.33
N ALA A 113 -33.38 -11.90 -4.75
CA ALA A 113 -32.07 -11.32 -4.91
C ALA A 113 -31.34 -11.95 -6.11
N VAL A 114 -30.92 -11.16 -7.06
CA VAL A 114 -30.19 -11.60 -8.26
C VAL A 114 -28.80 -10.92 -8.35
N SER A 115 -27.93 -11.50 -9.15
CA SER A 115 -26.63 -10.89 -9.46
C SER A 115 -26.82 -9.66 -10.36
N MET A 116 -25.82 -8.76 -10.41
CA MET A 116 -25.87 -7.63 -11.33
C MET A 116 -25.98 -8.05 -12.80
N LEU A 117 -25.47 -9.23 -13.15
CA LEU A 117 -25.52 -9.77 -14.52
C LEU A 117 -26.97 -10.01 -14.96
N GLU A 118 -27.80 -10.55 -14.05
CA GLU A 118 -29.20 -10.90 -14.27
C GLU A 118 -30.16 -9.74 -13.96
N TYR A 119 -29.68 -8.68 -13.31
CA TYR A 119 -30.50 -7.56 -12.88
C TYR A 119 -31.07 -6.78 -14.07
N CYS A 120 -32.40 -6.82 -14.22
CA CYS A 120 -33.13 -6.22 -15.36
C CYS A 120 -34.11 -5.11 -14.94
N ASP A 121 -34.38 -4.91 -13.64
CA ASP A 121 -35.40 -3.97 -13.12
C ASP A 121 -34.94 -2.50 -13.15
N VAL A 122 -33.85 -2.17 -13.83
CA VAL A 122 -33.35 -0.81 -14.03
C VAL A 122 -33.14 -0.49 -15.49
N SER A 123 -33.15 0.81 -15.82
CA SER A 123 -32.86 1.27 -17.18
C SER A 123 -31.43 0.86 -17.62
N ALA A 124 -31.27 0.65 -18.93
CA ALA A 124 -29.97 0.31 -19.52
C ALA A 124 -28.87 1.34 -19.13
N SER A 125 -29.25 2.63 -19.03
CA SER A 125 -28.33 3.71 -18.61
C SER A 125 -27.80 3.51 -17.19
N ILE A 126 -28.66 3.14 -16.24
CA ILE A 126 -28.24 2.87 -14.86
C ILE A 126 -27.34 1.64 -14.79
N LYS A 127 -27.65 0.59 -15.56
CA LYS A 127 -26.81 -0.61 -15.64
C LYS A 127 -25.41 -0.29 -16.17
N VAL A 128 -25.30 0.57 -17.17
CA VAL A 128 -24.01 1.05 -17.67
C VAL A 128 -23.24 1.84 -16.59
N ILE A 129 -23.91 2.71 -15.83
CA ILE A 129 -23.28 3.45 -14.73
C ILE A 129 -22.70 2.48 -13.68
N TYR A 130 -23.42 1.43 -13.29
CA TYR A 130 -22.91 0.42 -12.37
C TYR A 130 -21.64 -0.26 -12.92
N TRP A 131 -21.66 -0.68 -14.19
CA TRP A 131 -20.48 -1.29 -14.81
C TRP A 131 -19.28 -0.35 -14.79
N VAL A 132 -19.47 0.91 -15.16
CA VAL A 132 -18.39 1.90 -15.16
C VAL A 132 -17.83 2.08 -13.75
N LEU A 133 -18.67 2.26 -12.74
CA LEU A 133 -18.23 2.47 -11.35
C LEU A 133 -17.48 1.25 -10.81
N PHE A 134 -18.02 0.04 -10.97
CA PHE A 134 -17.42 -1.17 -10.42
C PHE A 134 -16.11 -1.52 -11.12
N LEU A 135 -16.09 -1.48 -12.46
CA LEU A 135 -14.87 -1.76 -13.21
C LEU A 135 -13.77 -0.72 -12.96
N THR A 136 -14.15 0.56 -12.78
CA THR A 136 -13.20 1.62 -12.44
C THR A 136 -12.58 1.38 -11.06
N LEU A 137 -13.38 1.02 -10.04
CA LEU A 137 -12.86 0.69 -8.70
C LEU A 137 -11.93 -0.51 -8.74
N VAL A 138 -12.31 -1.58 -9.44
CA VAL A 138 -11.47 -2.77 -9.61
C VAL A 138 -10.15 -2.43 -10.30
N ALA A 139 -10.21 -1.64 -11.38
CA ALA A 139 -9.02 -1.21 -12.10
C ALA A 139 -8.08 -0.37 -11.22
N ILE A 140 -8.64 0.58 -10.44
CA ILE A 140 -7.84 1.39 -9.51
C ILE A 140 -7.25 0.49 -8.41
N GLY A 141 -8.00 -0.47 -7.87
CA GLY A 141 -7.51 -1.44 -6.88
C GLY A 141 -6.30 -2.21 -7.40
N MET A 142 -6.36 -2.73 -8.63
CA MET A 142 -5.23 -3.39 -9.29
C MET A 142 -4.02 -2.44 -9.44
N VAL A 143 -4.26 -1.21 -9.89
CA VAL A 143 -3.20 -0.21 -10.04
C VAL A 143 -2.54 0.11 -8.70
N ILE A 144 -3.30 0.27 -7.61
CA ILE A 144 -2.76 0.51 -6.26
C ILE A 144 -1.85 -0.66 -5.83
N VAL A 145 -2.29 -1.91 -6.02
CA VAL A 145 -1.50 -3.10 -5.69
C VAL A 145 -0.19 -3.13 -6.50
N ILE A 146 -0.25 -2.85 -7.81
CA ILE A 146 0.92 -2.81 -8.69
C ILE A 146 1.89 -1.69 -8.28
N LEU A 147 1.39 -0.46 -8.09
CA LEU A 147 2.21 0.69 -7.67
C LEU A 147 2.87 0.45 -6.32
N ASN A 148 2.19 -0.25 -5.41
CA ASN A 148 2.75 -0.63 -4.13
C ASN A 148 3.91 -1.62 -4.28
N ARG A 149 3.83 -2.54 -5.24
CA ARG A 149 4.94 -3.47 -5.56
C ARG A 149 6.20 -2.74 -6.04
N PHE A 150 6.03 -1.64 -6.79
CA PHE A 150 7.14 -0.84 -7.33
C PHE A 150 7.55 0.34 -6.44
N ASN A 151 6.97 0.49 -5.23
CA ASN A 151 7.23 1.58 -4.28
C ASN A 151 7.05 3.00 -4.88
N LEU A 152 6.09 3.19 -5.78
CA LEU A 152 5.79 4.45 -6.43
C LEU A 152 4.78 5.28 -5.61
N GLU A 153 5.28 6.10 -4.65
CA GLU A 153 4.44 6.80 -3.67
C GLU A 153 3.52 7.87 -4.26
N ARG A 154 4.04 8.73 -5.16
CA ARG A 154 3.26 9.86 -5.70
C ARG A 154 2.01 9.42 -6.47
N PRO A 155 2.09 8.57 -7.51
CA PRO A 155 0.91 8.13 -8.24
C PRO A 155 -0.03 7.30 -7.37
N LYS A 156 0.48 6.49 -6.44
CA LYS A 156 -0.31 5.69 -5.50
C LYS A 156 -1.23 6.55 -4.62
N ARG A 157 -0.72 7.65 -4.08
CA ARG A 157 -1.52 8.56 -3.23
C ARG A 157 -2.70 9.16 -4.00
N VAL A 158 -2.48 9.56 -5.25
CA VAL A 158 -3.54 10.07 -6.14
C VAL A 158 -4.59 8.98 -6.40
N MET A 159 -4.16 7.76 -6.71
CA MET A 159 -5.08 6.64 -6.97
C MET A 159 -5.95 6.31 -5.74
N ILE A 160 -5.38 6.30 -4.54
CA ILE A 160 -6.13 6.08 -3.29
C ILE A 160 -7.19 7.18 -3.09
N ALA A 161 -6.85 8.45 -3.29
CA ALA A 161 -7.79 9.55 -3.15
C ALA A 161 -8.95 9.47 -4.17
N LEU A 162 -8.64 9.17 -5.43
CA LEU A 162 -9.65 8.94 -6.48
C LEU A 162 -10.56 7.77 -6.13
N SER A 163 -9.99 6.67 -5.70
CA SER A 163 -10.74 5.49 -5.30
C SER A 163 -11.70 5.77 -4.13
N MET A 164 -11.30 6.58 -3.15
CA MET A 164 -12.17 7.01 -2.06
C MET A 164 -13.39 7.80 -2.59
N GLY A 165 -13.15 8.78 -3.46
CA GLY A 165 -14.22 9.58 -4.07
C GLY A 165 -15.21 8.72 -4.87
N ILE A 166 -14.70 7.82 -5.71
CA ILE A 166 -15.54 6.92 -6.53
C ILE A 166 -16.32 5.94 -5.64
N SER A 167 -15.74 5.44 -4.54
CA SER A 167 -16.46 4.57 -3.60
C SER A 167 -17.67 5.27 -2.98
N VAL A 168 -17.53 6.53 -2.57
CA VAL A 168 -18.65 7.34 -2.05
C VAL A 168 -19.72 7.55 -3.13
N ILE A 169 -19.32 7.91 -4.36
CA ILE A 169 -20.25 8.05 -5.49
C ILE A 169 -21.00 6.75 -5.74
N THR A 170 -20.29 5.60 -5.68
CA THR A 170 -20.91 4.27 -5.87
C THR A 170 -21.99 4.01 -4.83
N VAL A 171 -21.74 4.29 -3.54
CA VAL A 171 -22.75 4.14 -2.48
C VAL A 171 -23.95 5.03 -2.74
N LEU A 172 -23.74 6.30 -3.12
CA LEU A 172 -24.83 7.24 -3.41
C LEU A 172 -25.67 6.78 -4.61
N VAL A 173 -25.07 6.34 -5.70
CA VAL A 173 -25.78 5.84 -6.88
C VAL A 173 -26.60 4.60 -6.54
N LEU A 174 -26.04 3.64 -5.80
CA LEU A 174 -26.77 2.45 -5.36
C LEU A 174 -27.93 2.80 -4.42
N ALA A 175 -27.77 3.77 -3.54
CA ALA A 175 -28.83 4.25 -2.64
C ALA A 175 -29.98 4.91 -3.41
N ILE A 176 -29.67 5.79 -4.36
CA ILE A 176 -30.69 6.49 -5.21
C ILE A 176 -31.49 5.48 -6.02
N THR A 177 -30.85 4.43 -6.51
CA THR A 177 -31.48 3.39 -7.34
C THR A 177 -32.15 2.27 -6.51
N ARG A 178 -32.18 2.43 -5.18
CA ARG A 178 -32.84 1.52 -4.23
C ARG A 178 -32.32 0.07 -4.24
N ALA A 179 -31.08 -0.15 -4.64
CA ALA A 179 -30.42 -1.45 -4.54
C ALA A 179 -29.94 -1.71 -3.09
N ALA A 180 -30.86 -1.92 -2.15
CA ALA A 180 -30.61 -1.86 -0.70
C ALA A 180 -29.44 -2.78 -0.24
N TYR A 181 -29.43 -4.06 -0.66
CA TYR A 181 -28.37 -4.98 -0.24
C TYR A 181 -27.00 -4.61 -0.82
N ALA A 182 -26.95 -4.25 -2.12
CA ALA A 182 -25.73 -3.78 -2.76
C ALA A 182 -25.22 -2.49 -2.11
N THR A 183 -26.13 -1.56 -1.76
CA THR A 183 -25.80 -0.33 -1.02
C THR A 183 -25.16 -0.63 0.34
N SER A 184 -25.76 -1.56 1.10
CA SER A 184 -25.25 -1.94 2.42
C SER A 184 -23.83 -2.52 2.34
N VAL A 185 -23.57 -3.41 1.39
CA VAL A 185 -22.25 -4.00 1.17
C VAL A 185 -21.25 -2.92 0.72
N ALA A 186 -21.62 -2.08 -0.25
CA ALA A 186 -20.78 -0.99 -0.72
C ALA A 186 -20.45 0.03 0.41
N PHE A 187 -21.43 0.33 1.28
CA PHE A 187 -21.24 1.20 2.43
C PHE A 187 -20.24 0.60 3.43
N ILE A 188 -20.36 -0.70 3.75
CA ILE A 188 -19.43 -1.40 4.64
C ILE A 188 -18.01 -1.35 4.07
N LEU A 189 -17.83 -1.68 2.77
CA LEU A 189 -16.53 -1.62 2.11
C LEU A 189 -15.93 -0.19 2.14
N THR A 190 -16.76 0.82 1.88
CA THR A 190 -16.32 2.23 1.93
C THR A 190 -15.94 2.66 3.36
N THR A 191 -16.65 2.19 4.37
CA THR A 191 -16.35 2.46 5.79
C THR A 191 -15.03 1.80 6.20
N ILE A 192 -14.81 0.53 5.85
CA ILE A 192 -13.54 -0.18 6.08
C ILE A 192 -12.39 0.59 5.42
N LYS A 193 -12.59 1.01 4.18
CA LYS A 193 -11.61 1.80 3.42
C LYS A 193 -11.29 3.14 4.10
N GLY A 194 -12.31 3.84 4.59
CA GLY A 194 -12.16 5.08 5.37
C GLY A 194 -11.32 4.87 6.64
N MET A 195 -11.57 3.77 7.38
CA MET A 195 -10.78 3.40 8.56
C MET A 195 -9.32 3.09 8.20
N LEU A 196 -9.07 2.35 7.12
CA LEU A 196 -7.71 2.05 6.66
C LEU A 196 -6.98 3.32 6.23
N PHE A 197 -7.66 4.20 5.51
CA PHE A 197 -7.11 5.50 5.10
C PHE A 197 -6.76 6.37 6.31
N TYR A 198 -7.66 6.47 7.29
CA TYR A 198 -7.39 7.21 8.52
C TYR A 198 -6.18 6.65 9.29
N ARG A 199 -6.08 5.33 9.42
CA ARG A 199 -4.90 4.69 10.04
C ARG A 199 -3.62 4.98 9.28
N ARG A 200 -3.69 4.99 7.95
CA ARG A 200 -2.55 5.31 7.08
C ARG A 200 -2.03 6.73 7.29
N GLU A 201 -2.93 7.71 7.41
CA GLU A 201 -2.52 9.11 7.64
C GLU A 201 -1.96 9.33 9.06
N LYS A 202 -2.31 8.48 10.03
CA LYS A 202 -1.85 8.59 11.41
C LYS A 202 -0.56 7.78 11.69
N ALA A 203 -0.21 6.82 10.87
CA ALA A 203 0.97 5.99 11.03
C ALA A 203 2.24 6.69 10.51
#